data_9a9ad6856883b4d4c8c253dd75892f55
#
_entry.id   9a9ad6856883b4d4c8c253dd75892f55
#
_cell.length_a   1.000
_cell.length_b   1.000
_cell.length_c   1.000
_cell.angle_alpha   90.00
_cell.angle_beta   90.00
_cell.angle_gamma   90.00
#
_symmetry.space_group_name_H-M   'P 1'
#
loop_
_entity.id
_entity.type
_entity.pdbx_description
1 polymer ?
#
loop_
_entity_poly.entity_id
_entity_poly.type
_entity_poly.pdbx_seq_one_letter_code
_entity_poly.pdbx_strand_id
1 'polypeptide(L)'
;LGVRSARLDAEQAGLGPFLAEAEARGIETAELPLLFTGLVAEQRGQQLRRTDRILSRTGGAKLAAHRSEFRKRDRQRRDRDRLAVRAAVIGRKALPGSDDGPRRTWTESAFLNNEFGKVKAFRPVREVMRQAGRSVQALKPCFMMSPLSLAKFVPAKALAFDLLVIDEASQMRPEDALGGMLRARQIVVVGDPKQLPPTDFFQRTATPDGDGLDGGDDSDDESILEACHKTFRQLRQLKWHYRSRCESLIAFSNREIYAPEGRRLITFPAASPGSFSIDRIRVRGVFESRRNAPEAQRIADEALRFMHRHAGDEEPPTLGLVAMNGEQAELIQEEMRQRWHGDEIAEAYRKKVTDRGEPVFIKNLENVQGDERDYILISLTYGPRESDGAV
;
A
#
# COMPACT_ATOMS: atom_id res chain seq x y z
N LEU A 1 2.26 49.69 19.76
CA LEU A 1 0.92 50.26 19.50
C LEU A 1 0.01 49.23 18.83
N GLY A 2 0.45 48.49 17.79
CA GLY A 2 -0.38 47.55 17.05
C GLY A 2 -0.94 46.35 17.86
N VAL A 3 -0.16 45.77 18.77
CA VAL A 3 -0.57 44.65 19.62
C VAL A 3 -1.69 45.05 20.59
N ARG A 4 -1.61 46.25 21.13
CA ARG A 4 -2.61 46.78 22.06
C ARG A 4 -3.94 47.07 21.37
N SER A 5 -3.89 47.58 20.14
CA SER A 5 -5.09 47.79 19.31
C SER A 5 -5.76 46.45 18.93
N ALA A 6 -4.99 45.49 18.43
CA ALA A 6 -5.48 44.16 18.06
C ALA A 6 -6.11 43.42 19.26
N ARG A 7 -5.56 43.60 20.46
CA ARG A 7 -6.12 43.01 21.68
C ARG A 7 -7.47 43.64 22.03
N LEU A 8 -7.60 44.94 21.96
CA LEU A 8 -8.87 45.65 22.19
C LEU A 8 -9.94 45.24 21.17
N ASP A 9 -9.57 45.14 19.92
CA ASP A 9 -10.48 44.68 18.87
C ASP A 9 -10.97 43.24 19.12
N ALA A 10 -10.09 42.35 19.57
CA ALA A 10 -10.42 40.98 19.92
C ALA A 10 -11.32 40.91 21.18
N GLU A 11 -11.06 41.73 22.17
CA GLU A 11 -11.91 41.85 23.38
C GLU A 11 -13.32 42.38 23.03
N GLN A 12 -13.42 43.37 22.14
CA GLN A 12 -14.70 43.87 21.62
C GLN A 12 -15.45 42.80 20.79
N ALA A 13 -14.71 41.93 20.10
CA ALA A 13 -15.28 40.77 19.40
C ALA A 13 -15.70 39.62 20.34
N GLY A 14 -15.56 39.77 21.66
CA GLY A 14 -15.94 38.77 22.65
C GLY A 14 -14.90 37.67 22.88
N LEU A 15 -13.68 37.83 22.37
CA LEU A 15 -12.59 36.84 22.51
C LEU A 15 -11.77 36.99 23.79
N GLY A 16 -12.12 37.93 24.68
CA GLY A 16 -11.41 38.20 25.94
C GLY A 16 -11.14 36.94 26.78
N PRO A 17 -12.15 36.11 27.07
CA PRO A 17 -11.96 34.87 27.83
C PRO A 17 -11.02 33.86 27.15
N PHE A 18 -11.07 33.77 25.81
CA PHE A 18 -10.19 32.91 25.05
C PHE A 18 -8.72 33.37 25.15
N LEU A 19 -8.47 34.68 25.02
CA LEU A 19 -7.14 35.23 25.11
C LEU A 19 -6.55 35.06 26.52
N ALA A 20 -7.35 35.30 27.56
CA ALA A 20 -6.93 35.12 28.94
C ALA A 20 -6.53 33.68 29.27
N GLU A 21 -7.31 32.71 28.79
CA GLU A 21 -6.99 31.30 28.98
C GLU A 21 -5.77 30.86 28.19
N ALA A 22 -5.60 31.36 26.95
CA ALA A 22 -4.44 31.08 26.13
C ALA A 22 -3.13 31.63 26.76
N GLU A 23 -3.18 32.86 27.32
CA GLU A 23 -2.08 33.47 28.06
C GLU A 23 -1.75 32.67 29.32
N ALA A 24 -2.75 32.25 30.10
CA ALA A 24 -2.56 31.45 31.29
C ALA A 24 -1.88 30.10 31.00
N ARG A 25 -2.08 29.57 29.80
CA ARG A 25 -1.46 28.31 29.32
C ARG A 25 -0.13 28.54 28.60
N GLY A 26 0.33 29.75 28.46
CA GLY A 26 1.59 30.07 27.79
C GLY A 26 1.58 29.78 26.28
N ILE A 27 0.43 29.88 25.60
CA ILE A 27 0.30 29.63 24.17
C ILE A 27 0.86 30.82 23.40
N GLU A 28 1.74 30.54 22.43
CA GLU A 28 2.35 31.56 21.60
C GLU A 28 1.30 32.27 20.71
N THR A 29 1.48 33.57 20.52
CA THR A 29 0.56 34.40 19.71
C THR A 29 0.40 33.86 18.29
N ALA A 30 1.43 33.27 17.70
CA ALA A 30 1.38 32.67 16.38
C ALA A 30 0.48 31.43 16.28
N GLU A 31 0.19 30.76 17.40
CA GLU A 31 -0.66 29.57 17.46
C GLU A 31 -2.13 29.89 17.70
N LEU A 32 -2.43 31.11 18.17
CA LEU A 32 -3.80 31.51 18.53
C LEU A 32 -4.82 31.36 17.41
N PRO A 33 -4.55 31.73 16.14
CA PRO A 33 -5.52 31.56 15.05
C PRO A 33 -5.87 30.10 14.79
N LEU A 34 -4.87 29.22 14.85
CA LEU A 34 -5.06 27.79 14.64
C LEU A 34 -5.88 27.16 15.79
N LEU A 35 -5.51 27.52 17.04
CA LEU A 35 -6.23 27.07 18.23
C LEU A 35 -7.68 27.52 18.22
N PHE A 36 -7.93 28.80 17.91
CA PHE A 36 -9.29 29.36 17.84
C PHE A 36 -10.11 28.64 16.78
N THR A 37 -9.56 28.45 15.58
CA THR A 37 -10.23 27.71 14.49
C THR A 37 -10.57 26.28 14.91
N GLY A 38 -9.65 25.62 15.60
CA GLY A 38 -9.85 24.26 16.14
C GLY A 38 -10.99 24.20 17.16
N LEU A 39 -11.01 25.12 18.12
CA LEU A 39 -12.07 25.21 19.15
C LEU A 39 -13.44 25.51 18.55
N VAL A 40 -13.51 26.43 17.60
CA VAL A 40 -14.76 26.75 16.89
C VAL A 40 -15.27 25.54 16.11
N ALA A 41 -14.37 24.84 15.41
CA ALA A 41 -14.70 23.62 14.67
C ALA A 41 -15.19 22.51 15.62
N GLU A 42 -14.57 22.35 16.78
CA GLU A 42 -14.97 21.38 17.80
C GLU A 42 -16.35 21.71 18.37
N GLN A 43 -16.57 22.95 18.79
CA GLN A 43 -17.88 23.39 19.29
C GLN A 43 -19.00 23.22 18.25
N ARG A 44 -18.72 23.60 17.00
CA ARG A 44 -19.65 23.39 15.89
C ARG A 44 -19.94 21.91 15.65
N GLY A 45 -18.91 21.07 15.71
CA GLY A 45 -19.04 19.63 15.64
C GLY A 45 -19.88 19.04 16.78
N GLN A 46 -19.69 19.53 18.00
CA GLN A 46 -20.51 19.15 19.16
C GLN A 46 -21.98 19.58 19.01
N GLN A 47 -22.22 20.81 18.55
CA GLN A 47 -23.54 21.30 18.27
C GLN A 47 -24.26 20.49 17.20
N LEU A 48 -23.59 20.21 16.06
CA LEU A 48 -24.13 19.36 15.00
C LEU A 48 -24.47 17.97 15.51
N ARG A 49 -23.59 17.35 16.34
CA ARG A 49 -23.89 16.06 16.97
C ARG A 49 -25.11 16.06 17.87
N ARG A 50 -25.43 17.20 18.50
CA ARG A 50 -26.64 17.34 19.36
C ARG A 50 -27.90 17.58 18.55
N THR A 51 -27.82 18.33 17.47
CA THR A 51 -28.96 18.78 16.65
C THR A 51 -29.29 17.84 15.50
N ASP A 52 -28.30 17.19 14.91
CA ASP A 52 -28.51 16.27 13.81
C ASP A 52 -28.86 14.86 14.31
N ARG A 53 -30.02 14.36 13.86
CA ARG A 53 -30.56 13.06 14.27
C ARG A 53 -29.68 11.89 13.88
N ILE A 54 -28.91 11.99 12.81
CA ILE A 54 -27.99 10.93 12.34
C ILE A 54 -26.72 11.00 13.18
N LEU A 55 -26.13 12.18 13.31
CA LEU A 55 -24.88 12.38 14.06
C LEU A 55 -25.04 12.09 15.55
N SER A 56 -26.19 12.38 16.15
CA SER A 56 -26.48 12.07 17.57
C SER A 56 -26.49 10.56 17.88
N ARG A 57 -26.75 9.73 16.86
CA ARG A 57 -26.78 8.28 16.97
C ARG A 57 -25.44 7.62 16.69
N THR A 58 -24.46 8.35 16.15
CA THR A 58 -23.16 7.85 15.69
C THR A 58 -21.99 8.29 16.57
N GLY A 59 -22.13 8.12 17.88
CA GLY A 59 -20.99 8.33 18.81
C GLY A 59 -19.79 7.43 18.46
N GLY A 60 -18.56 7.88 18.75
CA GLY A 60 -17.32 7.21 18.38
C GLY A 60 -17.27 5.70 18.73
N ALA A 61 -17.75 5.34 19.93
CA ALA A 61 -17.82 3.93 20.34
C ALA A 61 -18.79 3.10 19.48
N LYS A 62 -19.96 3.66 19.12
CA LYS A 62 -20.91 2.99 18.22
C LYS A 62 -20.35 2.85 16.81
N LEU A 63 -19.65 3.86 16.31
CA LEU A 63 -19.02 3.83 15.01
C LEU A 63 -17.91 2.77 14.98
N ALA A 64 -17.10 2.67 16.03
CA ALA A 64 -16.08 1.62 16.17
C ALA A 64 -16.71 0.22 16.21
N ALA A 65 -17.81 0.04 16.95
CA ALA A 65 -18.55 -1.23 16.98
C ALA A 65 -19.13 -1.59 15.60
N HIS A 66 -19.72 -0.64 14.90
CA HIS A 66 -20.23 -0.86 13.54
C HIS A 66 -19.12 -1.22 12.55
N ARG A 67 -17.94 -0.57 12.65
CA ARG A 67 -16.77 -0.92 11.83
C ARG A 67 -16.27 -2.33 12.11
N SER A 68 -16.20 -2.73 13.37
CA SER A 68 -15.82 -4.07 13.77
C SER A 68 -16.80 -5.11 13.23
N GLU A 69 -18.09 -4.88 13.40
CA GLU A 69 -19.13 -5.77 12.88
C GLU A 69 -19.11 -5.83 11.35
N PHE A 70 -18.91 -4.70 10.65
CA PHE A 70 -18.76 -4.67 9.20
C PHE A 70 -17.58 -5.54 8.76
N ARG A 71 -16.40 -5.38 9.39
CA ARG A 71 -15.21 -6.19 9.07
C ARG A 71 -15.48 -7.69 9.26
N LYS A 72 -16.16 -8.04 10.34
CA LYS A 72 -16.55 -9.44 10.62
C LYS A 72 -17.45 -9.99 9.52
N ARG A 73 -18.50 -9.24 9.15
CA ARG A 73 -19.45 -9.64 8.09
C ARG A 73 -18.78 -9.70 6.72
N ASP A 74 -17.88 -8.75 6.43
CA ASP A 74 -17.13 -8.73 5.18
C ASP A 74 -16.21 -9.96 5.06
N ARG A 75 -15.51 -10.35 6.14
CA ARG A 75 -14.74 -11.61 6.19
C ARG A 75 -15.65 -12.81 5.92
N GLN A 76 -16.76 -12.92 6.64
CA GLN A 76 -17.71 -14.02 6.47
C GLN A 76 -18.26 -14.09 5.03
N ARG A 77 -18.55 -12.95 4.43
CA ARG A 77 -18.98 -12.87 3.03
C ARG A 77 -17.91 -13.38 2.09
N ARG A 78 -16.67 -12.90 2.23
CA ARG A 78 -15.54 -13.36 1.42
C ARG A 78 -15.31 -14.87 1.53
N ASP A 79 -15.43 -15.44 2.73
CA ASP A 79 -15.29 -16.87 2.93
C ASP A 79 -16.42 -17.66 2.26
N ARG A 80 -17.67 -17.17 2.33
CA ARG A 80 -18.79 -17.74 1.59
C ARG A 80 -18.60 -17.63 0.08
N ASP A 81 -18.14 -16.49 -0.42
CA ASP A 81 -17.89 -16.29 -1.85
C ASP A 81 -16.77 -17.23 -2.33
N ARG A 82 -15.71 -17.42 -1.55
CA ARG A 82 -14.66 -18.42 -1.82
C ARG A 82 -15.22 -19.83 -1.92
N LEU A 83 -16.08 -20.23 -0.98
CA LEU A 83 -16.74 -21.53 -1.01
C LEU A 83 -17.66 -21.68 -2.21
N ALA A 84 -18.43 -20.64 -2.55
CA ALA A 84 -19.32 -20.65 -3.72
C ALA A 84 -18.52 -20.79 -5.02
N VAL A 85 -17.43 -20.03 -5.19
CA VAL A 85 -16.53 -20.15 -6.35
C VAL A 85 -15.92 -21.55 -6.39
N ARG A 86 -15.43 -22.06 -5.26
CA ARG A 86 -14.89 -23.42 -5.19
C ARG A 86 -15.92 -24.47 -5.57
N ALA A 87 -17.14 -24.37 -5.07
CA ALA A 87 -18.23 -25.27 -5.42
C ALA A 87 -18.57 -25.21 -6.92
N ALA A 88 -18.61 -24.00 -7.49
CA ALA A 88 -18.84 -23.80 -8.91
C ALA A 88 -17.73 -24.43 -9.78
N VAL A 89 -16.46 -24.30 -9.36
CA VAL A 89 -15.32 -24.92 -10.07
C VAL A 89 -15.38 -26.46 -9.96
N ILE A 90 -15.63 -26.99 -8.77
CA ILE A 90 -15.75 -28.43 -8.54
C ILE A 90 -16.94 -29.01 -9.32
N GLY A 91 -18.06 -28.27 -9.43
CA GLY A 91 -19.24 -28.68 -10.21
C GLY A 91 -19.01 -28.67 -11.72
N ARG A 92 -17.91 -28.11 -12.23
CA ARG A 92 -17.55 -28.23 -13.65
C ARG A 92 -17.13 -29.68 -13.94
N LYS A 93 -17.68 -30.25 -14.98
CA LYS A 93 -17.22 -31.56 -15.42
C LYS A 93 -15.80 -31.48 -15.92
N ALA A 94 -14.92 -32.29 -15.36
CA ALA A 94 -13.55 -32.43 -15.88
C ALA A 94 -13.64 -32.88 -17.35
N LEU A 95 -12.72 -32.44 -18.18
CA LEU A 95 -12.61 -32.91 -19.55
C LEU A 95 -12.35 -34.43 -19.49
N PRO A 96 -13.05 -35.22 -20.33
CA PRO A 96 -12.84 -36.66 -20.32
C PRO A 96 -11.37 -37.01 -20.59
N GLY A 97 -10.87 -38.02 -19.88
CA GLY A 97 -9.49 -38.47 -20.00
C GLY A 97 -9.45 -39.87 -20.62
N SER A 98 -8.56 -40.10 -21.59
CA SER A 98 -8.17 -41.41 -22.06
C SER A 98 -6.64 -41.46 -22.18
N ASP A 99 -6.04 -42.52 -21.69
CA ASP A 99 -4.63 -42.86 -21.75
C ASP A 99 -4.35 -44.06 -22.66
N ASP A 100 -5.32 -44.39 -23.51
CA ASP A 100 -5.16 -45.45 -24.48
C ASP A 100 -4.07 -45.14 -25.51
N GLY A 101 -3.20 -46.12 -25.75
CA GLY A 101 -2.14 -46.03 -26.73
C GLY A 101 -0.89 -45.25 -26.25
N PRO A 102 -0.01 -44.85 -27.17
CA PRO A 102 1.23 -44.18 -26.83
C PRO A 102 0.98 -42.78 -26.24
N ARG A 103 1.85 -42.28 -25.35
CA ARG A 103 1.70 -41.00 -24.65
C ARG A 103 1.36 -39.78 -25.54
N ARG A 104 1.73 -39.82 -26.82
CA ARG A 104 1.38 -38.77 -27.79
C ARG A 104 -0.09 -38.68 -28.13
N THR A 105 -0.87 -39.75 -27.87
CA THR A 105 -2.31 -39.81 -28.15
C THR A 105 -3.15 -39.57 -26.88
N TRP A 106 -2.53 -39.42 -25.74
CA TRP A 106 -3.21 -39.17 -24.49
C TRP A 106 -3.96 -37.85 -24.52
N THR A 107 -5.13 -37.83 -23.88
CA THR A 107 -5.88 -36.60 -23.65
C THR A 107 -5.15 -35.70 -22.65
N GLU A 108 -5.49 -34.41 -22.64
CA GLU A 108 -4.92 -33.43 -21.71
C GLU A 108 -5.08 -33.87 -20.24
N SER A 109 -6.27 -34.42 -19.89
CA SER A 109 -6.53 -34.86 -18.51
C SER A 109 -5.69 -36.09 -18.13
N ALA A 110 -5.52 -37.06 -19.02
CA ALA A 110 -4.64 -38.21 -18.78
C ALA A 110 -3.20 -37.80 -18.64
N PHE A 111 -2.73 -36.86 -19.48
CA PHE A 111 -1.41 -36.29 -19.36
C PHE A 111 -1.18 -35.58 -17.99
N LEU A 112 -2.14 -34.78 -17.52
CA LEU A 112 -2.07 -34.12 -16.21
C LEU A 112 -2.05 -35.12 -15.05
N ASN A 113 -2.89 -36.16 -15.10
CA ASN A 113 -2.92 -37.20 -14.07
C ASN A 113 -1.57 -37.91 -13.98
N ASN A 114 -0.93 -38.18 -15.13
CA ASN A 114 0.41 -38.74 -15.15
C ASN A 114 1.47 -37.77 -14.55
N GLU A 115 1.37 -36.47 -14.86
CA GLU A 115 2.28 -35.48 -14.26
C GLU A 115 2.10 -35.36 -12.73
N PHE A 116 0.86 -35.39 -12.24
CA PHE A 116 0.56 -35.34 -10.80
C PHE A 116 1.04 -36.57 -10.04
N GLY A 117 1.06 -37.73 -10.69
CA GLY A 117 1.55 -38.99 -10.10
C GLY A 117 3.08 -39.09 -10.04
N LYS A 118 3.84 -38.15 -10.63
CA LYS A 118 5.30 -38.20 -10.62
C LYS A 118 5.87 -37.73 -9.28
N VAL A 119 6.98 -38.37 -8.87
CA VAL A 119 7.77 -37.95 -7.70
C VAL A 119 9.00 -37.12 -8.13
N LYS A 120 9.47 -37.32 -9.37
CA LYS A 120 10.64 -36.64 -9.94
C LYS A 120 10.49 -36.51 -11.45
N ALA A 121 11.38 -35.75 -12.08
CA ALA A 121 11.42 -35.52 -13.52
C ALA A 121 10.11 -34.88 -14.04
N PHE A 122 9.62 -33.85 -13.34
CA PHE A 122 8.49 -33.06 -13.79
C PHE A 122 8.80 -32.34 -15.10
N ARG A 123 7.80 -32.20 -15.95
CA ARG A 123 7.93 -31.40 -17.17
C ARG A 123 7.96 -29.90 -16.84
N PRO A 124 8.65 -29.09 -17.64
CA PRO A 124 8.60 -27.65 -17.50
C PRO A 124 7.18 -27.12 -17.61
N VAL A 125 6.80 -26.12 -16.81
CA VAL A 125 5.45 -25.54 -16.77
C VAL A 125 4.97 -25.12 -18.16
N ARG A 126 5.84 -24.53 -18.99
CA ARG A 126 5.51 -24.14 -20.37
C ARG A 126 5.08 -25.32 -21.23
N GLU A 127 5.70 -26.47 -21.04
CA GLU A 127 5.34 -27.68 -21.79
C GLU A 127 3.99 -28.25 -21.31
N VAL A 128 3.76 -28.25 -20.01
CA VAL A 128 2.46 -28.65 -19.44
C VAL A 128 1.35 -27.73 -19.97
N MET A 129 1.59 -26.42 -20.02
CA MET A 129 0.62 -25.46 -20.55
C MET A 129 0.38 -25.65 -22.06
N ARG A 130 1.39 -26.05 -22.81
CA ARG A 130 1.27 -26.36 -24.23
C ARG A 130 0.45 -27.61 -24.49
N GLN A 131 0.63 -28.66 -23.67
CA GLN A 131 0.03 -29.98 -23.90
C GLN A 131 -1.35 -30.14 -23.24
N ALA A 132 -1.59 -29.46 -22.11
CA ALA A 132 -2.79 -29.64 -21.30
C ALA A 132 -3.37 -28.31 -20.76
N GLY A 133 -3.14 -27.20 -21.47
CA GLY A 133 -3.52 -25.88 -21.00
C GLY A 133 -5.02 -25.72 -20.77
N ARG A 134 -5.88 -26.29 -21.63
CA ARG A 134 -7.33 -26.21 -21.46
C ARG A 134 -7.82 -26.97 -20.23
N SER A 135 -7.23 -28.15 -19.96
CA SER A 135 -7.54 -28.90 -18.76
C SER A 135 -7.06 -28.18 -17.49
N VAL A 136 -5.87 -27.55 -17.54
CA VAL A 136 -5.38 -26.68 -16.45
C VAL A 136 -6.35 -25.52 -16.22
N GLN A 137 -6.78 -24.83 -17.28
CA GLN A 137 -7.73 -23.71 -17.18
C GLN A 137 -9.11 -24.14 -16.69
N ALA A 138 -9.57 -25.34 -17.06
CA ALA A 138 -10.84 -25.89 -16.56
C ALA A 138 -10.79 -26.16 -15.06
N LEU A 139 -9.64 -26.67 -14.56
CA LEU A 139 -9.41 -26.96 -13.13
C LEU A 139 -9.11 -25.71 -12.32
N LYS A 140 -8.37 -24.77 -12.91
CA LYS A 140 -7.88 -23.53 -12.30
C LYS A 140 -8.17 -22.36 -13.25
N PRO A 141 -9.37 -21.79 -13.26
CA PRO A 141 -9.79 -20.80 -14.25
C PRO A 141 -9.13 -19.42 -14.06
N CYS A 142 -8.60 -19.13 -12.87
CA CYS A 142 -7.94 -17.87 -12.56
C CYS A 142 -6.42 -18.02 -12.58
N PHE A 143 -5.78 -17.18 -13.38
CA PHE A 143 -4.32 -17.13 -13.48
C PHE A 143 -3.88 -15.76 -12.94
N MET A 144 -3.01 -15.76 -11.93
CA MET A 144 -2.39 -14.55 -11.38
C MET A 144 -0.89 -14.66 -11.60
N MET A 145 -0.35 -13.78 -12.41
CA MET A 145 1.07 -13.80 -12.79
C MET A 145 1.52 -12.45 -13.34
N SER A 146 2.81 -12.18 -13.29
CA SER A 146 3.39 -11.01 -13.95
C SER A 146 3.38 -11.16 -15.48
N PRO A 147 3.47 -10.06 -16.25
CA PRO A 147 3.59 -10.10 -17.70
C PRO A 147 4.73 -11.00 -18.21
N LEU A 148 5.88 -10.92 -17.55
CA LEU A 148 7.04 -11.75 -17.87
C LEU A 148 6.75 -13.24 -17.65
N SER A 149 6.10 -13.58 -16.54
CA SER A 149 5.68 -14.97 -16.25
C SER A 149 4.67 -15.47 -17.27
N LEU A 150 3.73 -14.62 -17.70
CA LEU A 150 2.76 -14.95 -18.75
C LEU A 150 3.48 -15.30 -20.07
N ALA A 151 4.42 -14.46 -20.49
CA ALA A 151 5.21 -14.68 -21.71
C ALA A 151 6.06 -15.94 -21.62
N LYS A 152 6.65 -16.21 -20.45
CA LYS A 152 7.51 -17.36 -20.20
C LYS A 152 6.74 -18.69 -20.17
N PHE A 153 5.60 -18.73 -19.49
CA PHE A 153 4.94 -20.00 -19.15
C PHE A 153 3.71 -20.32 -20.01
N VAL A 154 3.02 -19.32 -20.55
CA VAL A 154 1.82 -19.52 -21.36
C VAL A 154 2.14 -19.28 -22.82
N PRO A 155 2.23 -20.35 -23.67
CA PRO A 155 2.51 -20.18 -25.08
C PRO A 155 1.44 -19.31 -25.77
N ALA A 156 1.85 -18.55 -26.78
CA ALA A 156 0.91 -17.78 -27.58
C ALA A 156 -0.16 -18.70 -28.18
N LYS A 157 -1.43 -18.27 -28.14
CA LYS A 157 -2.60 -19.01 -28.63
C LYS A 157 -2.92 -20.32 -27.90
N ALA A 158 -2.21 -20.69 -26.82
CA ALA A 158 -2.53 -21.89 -26.05
C ALA A 158 -3.79 -21.74 -25.22
N LEU A 159 -4.03 -20.54 -24.69
CA LEU A 159 -5.20 -20.22 -23.86
C LEU A 159 -5.83 -18.89 -24.29
N ALA A 160 -7.14 -18.82 -24.11
CA ALA A 160 -7.90 -17.58 -24.18
C ALA A 160 -8.62 -17.36 -22.86
N PHE A 161 -8.71 -16.10 -22.44
CA PHE A 161 -9.35 -15.68 -21.20
C PHE A 161 -10.60 -14.84 -21.52
N ASP A 162 -11.61 -14.95 -20.70
CA ASP A 162 -12.80 -14.10 -20.82
C ASP A 162 -12.52 -12.69 -20.37
N LEU A 163 -11.69 -12.55 -19.32
CA LEU A 163 -11.36 -11.28 -18.68
C LEU A 163 -9.87 -11.22 -18.30
N LEU A 164 -9.22 -10.14 -18.67
CA LEU A 164 -7.94 -9.71 -18.13
C LEU A 164 -8.16 -8.56 -17.15
N VAL A 165 -7.59 -8.65 -15.96
CA VAL A 165 -7.49 -7.55 -15.01
C VAL A 165 -6.02 -7.19 -14.88
N ILE A 166 -5.68 -5.94 -15.21
CA ILE A 166 -4.35 -5.37 -14.99
C ILE A 166 -4.44 -4.48 -13.76
N ASP A 167 -3.76 -4.87 -12.71
CA ASP A 167 -3.65 -4.10 -11.47
C ASP A 167 -2.32 -3.35 -11.43
N GLU A 168 -2.25 -2.23 -10.68
CA GLU A 168 -1.09 -1.32 -10.65
C GLU A 168 -0.64 -0.86 -12.04
N ALA A 169 -1.60 -0.58 -12.92
CA ALA A 169 -1.35 -0.28 -14.32
C ALA A 169 -0.58 1.03 -14.57
N SER A 170 -0.49 1.92 -13.58
CA SER A 170 0.36 3.11 -13.62
C SER A 170 1.85 2.78 -13.68
N GLN A 171 2.26 1.58 -13.22
CA GLN A 171 3.65 1.11 -13.19
C GLN A 171 4.00 0.20 -14.37
N MET A 172 3.05 -0.13 -15.22
CA MET A 172 3.24 -1.08 -16.30
C MET A 172 3.35 -0.36 -17.65
N ARG A 173 4.35 -0.71 -18.44
CA ARG A 173 4.49 -0.20 -19.80
C ARG A 173 3.47 -0.86 -20.73
N PRO A 174 3.03 -0.16 -21.81
CA PRO A 174 2.08 -0.71 -22.77
C PRO A 174 2.53 -2.03 -23.41
N GLU A 175 3.79 -2.16 -23.75
CA GLU A 175 4.38 -3.37 -24.36
C GLU A 175 4.28 -4.59 -23.44
N ASP A 176 4.41 -4.42 -22.13
CA ASP A 176 4.28 -5.52 -21.17
C ASP A 176 2.84 -6.01 -21.07
N ALA A 177 1.86 -5.12 -21.21
CA ALA A 177 0.45 -5.45 -21.16
C ALA A 177 -0.05 -6.19 -22.40
N LEU A 178 0.53 -5.94 -23.57
CA LEU A 178 0.06 -6.47 -24.85
C LEU A 178 -0.06 -7.99 -24.86
N GLY A 179 0.90 -8.68 -24.26
CA GLY A 179 0.88 -10.13 -24.17
C GLY A 179 -0.37 -10.69 -23.48
N GLY A 180 -0.84 -10.01 -22.43
CA GLY A 180 -2.07 -10.32 -21.74
C GLY A 180 -3.31 -9.92 -22.53
N MET A 181 -3.32 -8.71 -23.07
CA MET A 181 -4.45 -8.14 -23.82
C MET A 181 -4.83 -8.98 -25.03
N LEU A 182 -3.84 -9.49 -25.78
CA LEU A 182 -4.05 -10.34 -26.94
C LEU A 182 -4.65 -11.74 -26.60
N ARG A 183 -4.69 -12.11 -25.34
CA ARG A 183 -5.24 -13.39 -24.88
C ARG A 183 -6.63 -13.26 -24.24
N ALA A 184 -7.16 -12.06 -24.12
CA ALA A 184 -8.41 -11.79 -23.42
C ALA A 184 -9.47 -11.18 -24.33
N ARG A 185 -10.74 -11.44 -24.04
CA ARG A 185 -11.89 -10.86 -24.74
C ARG A 185 -12.29 -9.49 -24.18
N GLN A 186 -12.11 -9.33 -22.88
CA GLN A 186 -12.40 -8.10 -22.15
C GLN A 186 -11.21 -7.73 -21.28
N ILE A 187 -11.02 -6.43 -21.07
CA ILE A 187 -9.96 -5.92 -20.21
C ILE A 187 -10.52 -4.95 -19.18
N VAL A 188 -10.00 -5.02 -17.98
CA VAL A 188 -10.17 -4.05 -16.91
C VAL A 188 -8.79 -3.59 -16.49
N VAL A 189 -8.53 -2.30 -16.62
CA VAL A 189 -7.26 -1.68 -16.26
C VAL A 189 -7.47 -0.87 -14.99
N VAL A 190 -6.73 -1.20 -13.94
CA VAL A 190 -6.85 -0.61 -12.61
C VAL A 190 -5.52 0.03 -12.23
N GLY A 191 -5.56 1.26 -11.77
CA GLY A 191 -4.37 1.99 -11.34
C GLY A 191 -4.72 3.39 -10.89
N ASP A 192 -3.71 4.10 -10.42
CA ASP A 192 -3.80 5.48 -9.96
C ASP A 192 -2.75 6.32 -10.71
N PRO A 193 -3.17 7.28 -11.55
CA PRO A 193 -2.24 8.10 -12.33
C PRO A 193 -1.42 9.08 -11.45
N LYS A 194 -1.70 9.14 -10.13
CA LYS A 194 -0.95 9.96 -9.16
C LYS A 194 0.10 9.16 -8.39
N GLN A 195 0.14 7.85 -8.61
CA GLN A 195 1.20 6.99 -8.10
C GLN A 195 2.39 6.98 -9.05
N LEU A 196 3.47 6.32 -8.64
CA LEU A 196 4.71 6.30 -9.41
C LEU A 196 4.48 5.74 -10.83
N PRO A 197 5.07 6.37 -11.86
CA PRO A 197 5.07 5.86 -13.23
C PRO A 197 5.94 4.61 -13.37
N PRO A 198 5.97 3.95 -14.54
CA PRO A 198 6.91 2.87 -14.82
C PRO A 198 8.35 3.36 -14.58
N THR A 199 9.14 2.59 -13.82
CA THR A 199 10.54 2.94 -13.54
C THR A 199 11.49 1.95 -14.20
N ASP A 200 12.62 2.44 -14.72
CA ASP A 200 13.69 1.62 -15.32
C ASP A 200 14.56 0.88 -14.29
N PHE A 201 14.22 0.98 -13.02
CA PHE A 201 15.02 0.40 -11.94
C PHE A 201 15.34 -1.08 -12.13
N PHE A 202 14.41 -1.87 -12.65
CA PHE A 202 14.65 -3.31 -12.93
C PHE A 202 15.53 -3.59 -14.15
N GLN A 203 15.67 -2.64 -15.06
CA GLN A 203 16.58 -2.81 -16.21
C GLN A 203 18.03 -2.51 -15.83
N ARG A 204 18.27 -1.56 -14.92
CA ARG A 204 19.64 -1.19 -14.45
C ARG A 204 20.33 -2.28 -13.64
N THR A 205 19.59 -3.18 -12.99
CA THR A 205 20.15 -4.33 -12.27
C THR A 205 20.62 -5.47 -13.19
N ALA A 206 20.30 -5.43 -14.48
CA ALA A 206 20.67 -6.46 -15.44
C ALA A 206 21.97 -6.15 -16.23
N THR A 207 22.52 -4.95 -16.09
CA THR A 207 23.79 -4.56 -16.74
C THR A 207 24.80 -4.14 -15.67
N PRO A 208 25.89 -4.93 -15.44
CA PRO A 208 26.89 -4.64 -14.40
C PRO A 208 27.83 -3.47 -14.70
N ASP A 209 27.86 -2.95 -15.91
CA ASP A 209 28.77 -1.89 -16.35
C ASP A 209 27.99 -0.74 -17.01
N GLY A 210 27.69 0.29 -16.27
CA GLY A 210 27.11 1.51 -16.78
C GLY A 210 27.37 2.68 -15.85
N ASP A 211 28.44 3.40 -16.14
CA ASP A 211 28.81 4.70 -15.56
C ASP A 211 27.58 5.64 -15.65
N GLY A 212 27.01 5.94 -14.51
CA GLY A 212 25.79 6.73 -14.40
C GLY A 212 26.07 8.21 -14.65
N LEU A 213 26.08 8.64 -15.88
CA LEU A 213 25.91 10.04 -16.21
C LEU A 213 24.43 10.34 -16.40
N ASP A 214 23.97 11.19 -15.53
CA ASP A 214 22.77 11.98 -15.53
C ASP A 214 22.45 12.45 -16.98
N GLY A 215 21.51 11.82 -17.59
CA GLY A 215 20.96 12.19 -18.89
C GLY A 215 19.45 12.02 -18.76
N GLY A 216 18.81 13.06 -18.20
CA GLY A 216 17.37 13.19 -18.26
C GLY A 216 16.92 13.17 -19.70
N ASP A 217 16.58 12.01 -20.19
CA ASP A 217 15.65 11.87 -21.28
C ASP A 217 14.28 11.72 -20.60
N ASP A 218 13.55 12.82 -20.52
CA ASP A 218 12.10 12.85 -20.28
C ASP A 218 11.42 12.18 -21.49
N SER A 219 11.79 10.95 -21.81
CA SER A 219 10.95 10.10 -22.62
C SER A 219 9.69 9.86 -21.81
N ASP A 220 8.58 10.34 -22.34
CA ASP A 220 7.21 10.09 -21.88
C ASP A 220 7.04 8.56 -21.67
N ASP A 221 7.47 8.04 -20.52
CA ASP A 221 7.26 6.65 -20.12
C ASP A 221 5.76 6.46 -19.83
N GLU A 222 4.96 6.54 -20.91
CA GLU A 222 3.53 6.39 -20.87
C GLU A 222 3.18 5.02 -20.28
N SER A 223 2.42 5.00 -19.19
CA SER A 223 1.90 3.77 -18.62
C SER A 223 0.74 3.21 -19.45
N ILE A 224 0.50 1.89 -19.35
CA ILE A 224 -0.70 1.28 -19.95
C ILE A 224 -1.99 1.92 -19.40
N LEU A 225 -1.99 2.43 -18.17
CA LEU A 225 -3.13 3.15 -17.61
C LEU A 225 -3.43 4.42 -18.41
N GLU A 226 -2.41 5.22 -18.73
CA GLU A 226 -2.55 6.45 -19.49
C GLU A 226 -2.95 6.18 -20.95
N ALA A 227 -2.30 5.21 -21.58
CA ALA A 227 -2.64 4.77 -22.93
C ALA A 227 -4.11 4.32 -23.02
N CYS A 228 -4.56 3.53 -22.05
CA CYS A 228 -5.96 3.11 -21.96
C CYS A 228 -6.90 4.27 -21.64
N HIS A 229 -6.49 5.23 -20.81
CA HIS A 229 -7.30 6.40 -20.47
C HIS A 229 -7.53 7.30 -21.71
N LYS A 230 -6.52 7.47 -22.56
CA LYS A 230 -6.63 8.20 -23.84
C LYS A 230 -7.54 7.45 -24.84
N THR A 231 -7.50 6.13 -24.84
CA THR A 231 -8.19 5.30 -25.81
C THR A 231 -9.63 4.97 -25.44
N PHE A 232 -9.88 4.64 -24.18
CA PHE A 232 -11.19 4.18 -23.68
C PHE A 232 -11.92 5.28 -22.93
N ARG A 233 -13.17 5.55 -23.32
CA ARG A 233 -13.99 6.59 -22.69
C ARG A 233 -14.64 6.15 -21.37
N GLN A 234 -14.66 4.86 -21.08
CA GLN A 234 -15.33 4.32 -19.89
C GLN A 234 -14.39 4.34 -18.70
N LEU A 235 -14.46 5.40 -17.92
CA LEU A 235 -13.73 5.56 -16.68
C LEU A 235 -14.66 5.33 -15.48
N ARG A 236 -14.18 4.61 -14.48
CA ARG A 236 -14.81 4.46 -13.17
C ARG A 236 -13.80 4.79 -12.08
N GLN A 237 -14.20 5.64 -11.16
CA GLN A 237 -13.37 5.98 -10.01
C GLN A 237 -13.85 5.24 -8.77
N LEU A 238 -12.91 4.61 -8.05
CA LEU A 238 -13.14 4.12 -6.71
C LEU A 238 -13.09 5.31 -5.73
N LYS A 239 -14.23 5.62 -5.12
CA LYS A 239 -14.38 6.83 -4.29
C LYS A 239 -14.12 6.58 -2.80
N TRP A 240 -14.28 5.34 -2.35
CA TRP A 240 -14.16 5.02 -0.93
C TRP A 240 -12.74 4.65 -0.56
N HIS A 241 -12.18 5.39 0.40
CA HIS A 241 -10.90 5.06 1.01
C HIS A 241 -11.15 4.41 2.38
N TYR A 242 -10.82 3.13 2.50
CA TYR A 242 -11.03 2.34 3.72
C TYR A 242 -9.77 1.67 4.25
N ARG A 243 -8.67 1.71 3.51
CA ARG A 243 -7.39 1.07 3.88
C ARG A 243 -6.81 1.69 5.15
N SER A 244 -6.72 3.01 5.23
CA SER A 244 -6.20 3.71 6.40
C SER A 244 -7.16 3.65 7.57
N ARG A 245 -6.67 3.28 8.75
CA ARG A 245 -7.47 3.25 10.00
C ARG A 245 -7.86 4.65 10.45
N CYS A 246 -7.04 5.63 10.14
CA CYS A 246 -7.26 7.04 10.45
C CYS A 246 -7.29 7.87 9.18
N GLU A 247 -8.27 8.75 9.06
CA GLU A 247 -8.42 9.62 7.89
C GLU A 247 -7.27 10.63 7.73
N SER A 248 -6.57 10.99 8.82
CA SER A 248 -5.43 11.90 8.78
C SER A 248 -4.30 11.40 7.88
N LEU A 249 -4.14 10.08 7.71
CA LEU A 249 -3.12 9.48 6.85
C LEU A 249 -3.33 9.79 5.36
N ILE A 250 -4.56 9.98 4.92
CA ILE A 250 -4.88 10.29 3.52
C ILE A 250 -5.34 11.74 3.33
N ALA A 251 -5.52 12.49 4.42
CA ALA A 251 -6.12 13.82 4.37
C ALA A 251 -5.34 14.80 3.49
N PHE A 252 -4.00 14.78 3.57
CA PHE A 252 -3.13 15.61 2.73
C PHE A 252 -3.33 15.27 1.26
N SER A 253 -3.14 14.01 0.88
CA SER A 253 -3.27 13.57 -0.51
C SER A 253 -4.69 13.80 -1.04
N ASN A 254 -5.71 13.59 -0.21
CA ASN A 254 -7.09 13.84 -0.61
C ASN A 254 -7.36 15.32 -0.88
N ARG A 255 -6.80 16.23 -0.07
CA ARG A 255 -7.00 17.68 -0.19
C ARG A 255 -6.17 18.28 -1.31
N GLU A 256 -4.88 17.92 -1.40
CA GLU A 256 -3.92 18.61 -2.26
C GLU A 256 -3.78 17.94 -3.65
N ILE A 257 -4.07 16.65 -3.75
CA ILE A 257 -3.83 15.87 -4.99
C ILE A 257 -5.15 15.47 -5.65
N TYR A 258 -6.04 14.78 -4.92
CA TYR A 258 -7.25 14.23 -5.54
C TYR A 258 -8.41 15.22 -5.65
N ALA A 259 -8.65 16.05 -4.63
CA ALA A 259 -9.76 16.98 -4.63
C ALA A 259 -9.68 18.08 -5.72
N PRO A 260 -8.49 18.67 -6.02
CA PRO A 260 -8.37 19.66 -7.09
C PRO A 260 -8.77 19.12 -8.47
N GLU A 261 -8.61 17.83 -8.69
CA GLU A 261 -9.00 17.16 -9.95
C GLU A 261 -10.45 16.65 -9.96
N GLY A 262 -11.25 17.00 -8.96
CA GLY A 262 -12.61 16.49 -8.83
C GLY A 262 -12.69 15.02 -8.40
N ARG A 263 -11.57 14.43 -7.99
CA ARG A 263 -11.44 13.01 -7.59
C ARG A 263 -11.43 12.80 -6.09
N ARG A 264 -12.06 13.68 -5.33
CA ARG A 264 -12.10 13.63 -3.87
C ARG A 264 -12.52 12.25 -3.36
N LEU A 265 -11.72 11.70 -2.45
CA LEU A 265 -12.00 10.43 -1.79
C LEU A 265 -12.97 10.62 -0.62
N ILE A 266 -13.85 9.66 -0.44
CA ILE A 266 -14.74 9.56 0.71
C ILE A 266 -14.00 8.76 1.79
N THR A 267 -13.72 9.39 2.92
CA THR A 267 -13.02 8.80 4.06
C THR A 267 -13.99 8.50 5.19
N PHE A 268 -13.59 7.61 6.09
CA PHE A 268 -14.32 7.33 7.32
C PHE A 268 -13.70 8.12 8.48
N PRO A 269 -14.49 8.84 9.26
CA PRO A 269 -13.99 9.56 10.42
C PRO A 269 -13.31 8.60 11.41
N ALA A 270 -12.24 9.06 12.06
CA ALA A 270 -11.62 8.31 13.14
C ALA A 270 -12.58 8.11 14.31
N ALA A 271 -12.49 6.95 14.96
CA ALA A 271 -13.33 6.64 16.13
C ALA A 271 -13.00 7.53 17.34
N SER A 272 -11.74 7.96 17.42
CA SER A 272 -11.25 8.84 18.51
C SER A 272 -10.85 10.18 17.91
N PRO A 273 -11.59 11.26 18.18
CA PRO A 273 -11.22 12.61 17.76
C PRO A 273 -9.89 12.99 18.44
N GLY A 274 -8.98 13.61 17.68
CA GLY A 274 -7.72 14.13 18.20
C GLY A 274 -6.53 13.16 18.19
N SER A 275 -6.71 11.89 17.82
CA SER A 275 -5.58 11.02 17.54
C SER A 275 -5.05 11.31 16.15
N PHE A 276 -3.91 11.98 16.06
CA PHE A 276 -3.15 12.05 14.82
C PHE A 276 -2.42 10.73 14.64
N SER A 277 -2.50 10.17 13.45
CA SER A 277 -1.81 8.92 13.10
C SER A 277 -0.42 9.18 12.52
N ILE A 278 0.05 10.43 12.56
CA ILE A 278 1.36 10.85 12.06
C ILE A 278 2.08 11.59 13.18
N ASP A 279 3.17 11.00 13.63
CA ASP A 279 4.08 11.60 14.61
C ASP A 279 5.40 11.95 13.94
N ARG A 280 5.97 13.10 14.31
CA ARG A 280 7.26 13.54 13.79
C ARG A 280 8.33 13.52 14.87
N ILE A 281 9.39 12.76 14.63
CA ILE A 281 10.58 12.72 15.47
C ILE A 281 11.68 13.51 14.77
N ARG A 282 12.14 14.60 15.38
CA ARG A 282 13.27 15.38 14.87
C ARG A 282 14.57 14.71 15.25
N VAL A 283 15.44 14.51 14.27
CA VAL A 283 16.79 14.00 14.43
C VAL A 283 17.78 15.05 13.90
N ARG A 284 18.80 15.36 14.67
CA ARG A 284 19.92 16.19 14.18
C ARG A 284 20.88 15.28 13.42
N GLY A 285 20.65 15.12 12.14
CA GLY A 285 21.44 14.27 11.26
C GLY A 285 22.14 15.06 10.18
N VAL A 286 23.21 14.49 9.64
CA VAL A 286 23.97 15.00 8.50
C VAL A 286 23.76 14.04 7.34
N PHE A 287 23.45 14.59 6.16
CA PHE A 287 23.30 13.83 4.94
C PHE A 287 24.62 13.80 4.18
N GLU A 288 25.26 12.65 4.20
CA GLU A 288 26.53 12.42 3.52
C GLU A 288 26.53 11.08 2.78
N SER A 289 27.12 11.04 1.60
CA SER A 289 27.22 9.81 0.79
C SER A 289 25.88 9.09 0.65
N ARG A 290 24.79 9.84 0.41
CA ARG A 290 23.41 9.37 0.28
C ARG A 290 22.84 8.71 1.54
N ARG A 291 23.45 8.91 2.69
CA ARG A 291 23.09 8.33 3.99
C ARG A 291 22.93 9.40 5.07
N ASN A 292 22.14 9.08 6.07
CA ASN A 292 21.98 9.86 7.30
C ASN A 292 22.07 8.90 8.50
N ALA A 293 23.27 8.71 9.00
CA ALA A 293 23.54 7.73 10.04
C ALA A 293 22.75 7.98 11.34
N PRO A 294 22.64 9.22 11.85
CA PRO A 294 21.82 9.49 13.04
C PRO A 294 20.34 9.13 12.84
N GLU A 295 19.77 9.34 11.65
CA GLU A 295 18.39 8.90 11.37
C GLU A 295 18.29 7.38 11.32
N ALA A 296 19.26 6.68 10.70
CA ALA A 296 19.28 5.23 10.63
C ALA A 296 19.34 4.60 12.04
N GLN A 297 20.17 5.14 12.90
CA GLN A 297 20.25 4.71 14.30
C GLN A 297 18.94 4.98 15.04
N ARG A 298 18.37 6.17 14.88
CA ARG A 298 17.13 6.55 15.57
C ARG A 298 15.94 5.70 15.13
N ILE A 299 15.77 5.45 13.84
CA ILE A 299 14.67 4.62 13.34
C ILE A 299 14.83 3.17 13.80
N ALA A 300 16.06 2.65 13.88
CA ALA A 300 16.32 1.33 14.40
C ALA A 300 16.01 1.21 15.91
N ASP A 301 16.34 2.23 16.70
CA ASP A 301 15.99 2.29 18.13
C ASP A 301 14.48 2.36 18.35
N GLU A 302 13.76 3.14 17.54
CA GLU A 302 12.28 3.22 17.61
C GLU A 302 11.63 1.89 17.23
N ALA A 303 12.15 1.24 16.18
CA ALA A 303 11.66 -0.06 15.76
C ALA A 303 11.86 -1.13 16.85
N LEU A 304 13.02 -1.16 17.49
CA LEU A 304 13.29 -2.10 18.58
C LEU A 304 12.38 -1.84 19.79
N ARG A 305 12.21 -0.57 20.18
CA ARG A 305 11.27 -0.20 21.25
C ARG A 305 9.83 -0.61 20.94
N PHE A 306 9.42 -0.46 19.69
CA PHE A 306 8.12 -0.90 19.22
C PHE A 306 7.96 -2.43 19.34
N MET A 307 8.96 -3.19 18.89
CA MET A 307 8.95 -4.66 19.00
C MET A 307 8.86 -5.12 20.46
N HIS A 308 9.66 -4.52 21.34
CA HIS A 308 9.63 -4.83 22.77
C HIS A 308 8.27 -4.55 23.42
N ARG A 309 7.65 -3.42 23.06
CA ARG A 309 6.31 -3.04 23.58
C ARG A 309 5.24 -4.04 23.21
N HIS A 310 5.32 -4.60 21.99
CA HIS A 310 4.27 -5.43 21.42
C HIS A 310 4.59 -6.93 21.38
N ALA A 311 5.76 -7.34 21.88
CA ALA A 311 6.14 -8.77 21.88
C ALA A 311 5.20 -9.64 22.72
N GLY A 312 4.60 -9.07 23.77
CA GLY A 312 3.64 -9.74 24.66
C GLY A 312 2.23 -9.87 24.07
N ASP A 313 1.89 -9.09 23.06
CA ASP A 313 0.56 -9.10 22.46
C ASP A 313 0.27 -10.45 21.78
N GLU A 314 -0.98 -10.91 21.86
CA GLU A 314 -1.42 -12.14 21.19
C GLU A 314 -1.35 -11.96 19.66
N GLU A 315 -1.86 -10.84 19.15
CA GLU A 315 -1.77 -10.41 17.77
C GLU A 315 -1.01 -9.07 17.71
N PRO A 316 0.33 -9.07 17.70
CA PRO A 316 1.09 -7.83 17.67
C PRO A 316 0.85 -7.06 16.36
N PRO A 317 0.75 -5.72 16.42
CA PRO A 317 0.65 -4.91 15.21
C PRO A 317 1.89 -5.07 14.36
N THR A 318 1.73 -4.96 13.05
CA THR A 318 2.79 -5.15 12.06
C THR A 318 3.61 -3.87 11.85
N LEU A 319 4.89 -4.02 11.49
CA LEU A 319 5.84 -2.92 11.37
C LEU A 319 6.56 -2.93 10.02
N GLY A 320 6.66 -1.75 9.38
CA GLY A 320 7.48 -1.49 8.21
C GLY A 320 8.43 -0.31 8.45
N LEU A 321 9.63 -0.39 7.90
CA LEU A 321 10.61 0.69 7.89
C LEU A 321 10.85 1.13 6.45
N VAL A 322 10.80 2.43 6.19
CA VAL A 322 10.94 3.00 4.84
C VAL A 322 12.00 4.10 4.86
N ALA A 323 12.82 4.14 3.84
CA ALA A 323 13.78 5.23 3.59
C ALA A 323 13.55 5.86 2.22
N MET A 324 13.96 7.11 2.03
CA MET A 324 13.78 7.81 0.75
C MET A 324 14.70 7.29 -0.36
N ASN A 325 15.78 6.57 -0.03
CA ASN A 325 16.68 5.96 -1.01
C ASN A 325 17.18 4.59 -0.57
N GLY A 326 17.83 3.87 -1.50
CA GLY A 326 18.33 2.52 -1.27
C GLY A 326 19.45 2.44 -0.24
N GLU A 327 20.42 3.36 -0.32
CA GLU A 327 21.60 3.39 0.54
C GLU A 327 21.24 3.62 2.02
N GLN A 328 20.20 4.42 2.26
CA GLN A 328 19.67 4.61 3.61
C GLN A 328 18.90 3.39 4.10
N ALA A 329 18.15 2.74 3.22
CA ALA A 329 17.46 1.51 3.57
C ALA A 329 18.44 0.38 3.94
N GLU A 330 19.56 0.25 3.21
CA GLU A 330 20.64 -0.68 3.55
C GLU A 330 21.29 -0.36 4.90
N LEU A 331 21.55 0.93 5.16
CA LEU A 331 22.10 1.36 6.44
C LEU A 331 21.14 1.04 7.60
N ILE A 332 19.85 1.32 7.44
CA ILE A 332 18.83 0.95 8.43
C ILE A 332 18.80 -0.57 8.64
N GLN A 333 18.93 -1.35 7.56
CA GLN A 333 18.96 -2.80 7.66
C GLN A 333 20.16 -3.31 8.46
N GLU A 334 21.33 -2.68 8.28
CA GLU A 334 22.53 -3.01 9.04
C GLU A 334 22.38 -2.65 10.52
N GLU A 335 21.92 -1.43 10.83
CA GLU A 335 21.63 -0.96 12.19
C GLU A 335 20.61 -1.87 12.91
N MET A 336 19.59 -2.33 12.19
CA MET A 336 18.61 -3.27 12.72
C MET A 336 19.22 -4.65 12.97
N ARG A 337 20.06 -5.18 12.06
CA ARG A 337 20.73 -6.47 12.29
C ARG A 337 21.55 -6.49 13.56
N GLN A 338 22.32 -5.42 13.80
CA GLN A 338 23.14 -5.29 14.99
C GLN A 338 22.32 -5.26 16.28
N ARG A 339 21.13 -4.65 16.27
CA ARG A 339 20.28 -4.46 17.45
C ARG A 339 19.42 -5.66 17.78
N TRP A 340 18.84 -6.31 16.78
CA TRP A 340 17.96 -7.44 17.05
C TRP A 340 18.69 -8.78 17.15
N HIS A 341 20.00 -8.82 16.84
CA HIS A 341 20.78 -10.05 16.99
C HIS A 341 20.96 -10.39 18.46
N GLY A 342 20.45 -11.57 18.86
CA GLY A 342 20.49 -12.01 20.26
C GLY A 342 19.46 -11.33 21.19
N ASP A 343 18.54 -10.52 20.64
CA ASP A 343 17.42 -9.95 21.38
C ASP A 343 16.21 -10.89 21.31
N GLU A 344 16.04 -11.71 22.34
CA GLU A 344 14.96 -12.72 22.42
C GLU A 344 13.56 -12.11 22.29
N ILE A 345 13.36 -10.89 22.80
CA ILE A 345 12.07 -10.20 22.76
C ILE A 345 11.75 -9.76 21.32
N ALA A 346 12.71 -9.16 20.63
CA ALA A 346 12.57 -8.78 19.24
C ALA A 346 12.39 -10.01 18.32
N GLU A 347 13.09 -11.11 18.61
CA GLU A 347 12.91 -12.37 17.87
C GLU A 347 11.52 -12.96 18.09
N ALA A 348 11.00 -12.96 19.30
CA ALA A 348 9.64 -13.41 19.60
C ALA A 348 8.58 -12.60 18.85
N TYR A 349 8.71 -11.26 18.82
CA TYR A 349 7.84 -10.40 18.03
C TYR A 349 7.92 -10.73 16.53
N ARG A 350 9.15 -10.79 15.98
CA ARG A 350 9.38 -11.06 14.54
C ARG A 350 8.82 -12.41 14.11
N LYS A 351 8.98 -13.44 14.95
CA LYS A 351 8.41 -14.77 14.69
C LYS A 351 6.88 -14.70 14.57
N LYS A 352 6.20 -14.05 15.52
CA LYS A 352 4.73 -13.92 15.50
C LYS A 352 4.21 -13.26 14.23
N VAL A 353 4.82 -12.14 13.78
CA VAL A 353 4.38 -11.44 12.55
C VAL A 353 4.77 -12.21 11.29
N THR A 354 5.90 -12.93 11.29
CA THR A 354 6.32 -13.78 10.17
C THR A 354 5.39 -14.98 10.00
N ASP A 355 5.01 -15.64 11.09
CA ASP A 355 4.09 -16.79 11.08
C ASP A 355 2.69 -16.40 10.52
N ARG A 356 2.31 -15.12 10.63
CA ARG A 356 1.10 -14.56 9.99
C ARG A 356 1.29 -14.19 8.52
N GLY A 357 2.50 -14.31 7.98
CA GLY A 357 2.82 -13.91 6.61
C GLY A 357 3.08 -12.41 6.43
N GLU A 358 3.31 -11.68 7.53
CA GLU A 358 3.49 -10.22 7.55
C GLU A 358 4.84 -9.81 8.19
N PRO A 359 5.98 -10.34 7.71
CA PRO A 359 7.28 -10.06 8.31
C PRO A 359 7.60 -8.57 8.33
N VAL A 360 8.42 -8.13 9.28
CA VAL A 360 8.99 -6.78 9.27
C VAL A 360 9.78 -6.59 7.99
N PHE A 361 9.54 -5.49 7.29
CA PHE A 361 10.33 -5.13 6.12
C PHE A 361 11.11 -3.84 6.33
N ILE A 362 12.21 -3.70 5.58
CA ILE A 362 13.00 -2.48 5.46
C ILE A 362 13.20 -2.24 3.97
N LYS A 363 12.62 -1.16 3.43
CA LYS A 363 12.58 -0.88 2.00
C LYS A 363 12.83 0.60 1.71
N ASN A 364 13.23 0.91 0.48
CA ASN A 364 13.19 2.29 0.00
C ASN A 364 11.79 2.63 -0.54
N LEU A 365 11.54 3.91 -0.82
CA LEU A 365 10.24 4.42 -1.25
C LEU A 365 9.74 3.74 -2.53
N GLU A 366 10.61 3.44 -3.48
CA GLU A 366 10.26 2.79 -4.75
C GLU A 366 9.80 1.33 -4.57
N ASN A 367 10.44 0.62 -3.63
CA ASN A 367 10.19 -0.79 -3.40
C ASN A 367 9.06 -1.08 -2.39
N VAL A 368 8.53 -0.05 -1.71
CA VAL A 368 7.47 -0.20 -0.71
C VAL A 368 6.07 -0.18 -1.32
N GLN A 369 5.96 0.19 -2.59
CA GLN A 369 4.67 0.32 -3.25
C GLN A 369 3.90 -1.01 -3.22
N GLY A 370 2.63 -0.94 -2.82
CA GLY A 370 1.78 -2.11 -2.63
C GLY A 370 1.87 -2.78 -1.25
N ASP A 371 2.89 -2.45 -0.45
CA ASP A 371 3.00 -2.97 0.91
C ASP A 371 2.13 -2.17 1.90
N GLU A 372 1.66 -2.84 2.93
CA GLU A 372 0.92 -2.22 4.03
C GLU A 372 1.31 -2.83 5.36
N ARG A 373 1.38 -2.00 6.41
CA ARG A 373 1.59 -2.42 7.79
C ARG A 373 0.75 -1.55 8.72
N ASP A 374 0.51 -2.04 9.94
CA ASP A 374 -0.21 -1.25 10.94
C ASP A 374 0.57 0.01 11.33
N TYR A 375 1.89 -0.09 11.39
CA TYR A 375 2.82 1.02 11.66
C TYR A 375 3.93 1.05 10.63
N ILE A 376 4.24 2.28 10.16
CA ILE A 376 5.35 2.53 9.25
C ILE A 376 6.21 3.65 9.83
N LEU A 377 7.50 3.37 10.01
CA LEU A 377 8.52 4.35 10.36
C LEU A 377 9.21 4.80 9.08
N ILE A 378 9.30 6.12 8.88
CA ILE A 378 9.88 6.69 7.65
C ILE A 378 11.10 7.54 8.01
N SER A 379 12.27 7.18 7.46
CA SER A 379 13.45 8.05 7.44
C SER A 379 13.36 8.97 6.23
N LEU A 380 13.32 10.27 6.48
CA LEU A 380 13.34 11.28 5.42
C LEU A 380 14.71 11.37 4.75
N THR A 381 15.75 10.86 5.41
CA THR A 381 17.11 10.71 4.88
C THR A 381 17.84 12.03 4.64
N TYR A 382 17.23 12.94 3.88
CA TYR A 382 17.84 14.21 3.48
C TYR A 382 17.93 15.18 4.65
N GLY A 383 19.03 15.92 4.71
CA GLY A 383 19.34 16.86 5.78
C GLY A 383 20.51 17.76 5.39
N PRO A 384 20.96 18.66 6.30
CA PRO A 384 22.12 19.51 6.04
C PRO A 384 23.36 18.67 5.74
N ARG A 385 24.22 19.19 4.85
CA ARG A 385 25.53 18.60 4.58
C ARG A 385 26.57 19.17 5.58
N GLU A 386 27.59 18.37 5.90
CA GLU A 386 28.65 18.80 6.82
C GLU A 386 29.47 19.99 6.26
N SER A 387 29.57 20.06 4.90
CA SER A 387 30.38 21.05 4.22
C SER A 387 29.78 22.47 4.17
N ASP A 388 28.48 22.61 4.14
CA ASP A 388 27.79 23.87 3.85
C ASP A 388 26.52 24.13 4.65
N GLY A 389 26.06 23.14 5.42
CA GLY A 389 24.81 23.22 6.18
C GLY A 389 23.55 23.40 5.30
N ALA A 390 23.70 23.32 3.98
CA ALA A 390 22.59 23.45 3.05
C ALA A 390 21.78 22.13 2.99
N VAL A 391 20.49 22.29 2.88
CA VAL A 391 19.54 21.16 2.73
C VAL A 391 19.21 20.95 1.27
#